data_4a9c8e7add10b40ec4321f491e42baff
#
_entry.id   4a9c8e7add10b40ec4321f491e42baff
#
_cell.length_a   1.000
_cell.length_b   1.000
_cell.length_c   1.000
_cell.angle_alpha   90.00
_cell.angle_beta   90.00
_cell.angle_gamma   90.00
#
_symmetry.space_group_name_H-M   'P 1'
#
loop_
_entity.id
_entity.type
_entity.pdbx_description
1 polymer ?
#
loop_
_entity_poly.entity_id
_entity_poly.type
_entity_poly.pdbx_seq_one_letter_code
_entity_poly.pdbx_strand_id
1 'polypeptide(L)'
;MAAFAEILFRAGAEITGSDVSERFYTDEILEGLGIVPLEFAEKNVTRETELVIHSSAYGAEKNPDLAEASRLGVPTMLYTEALGAYSEAAFSAGISGVHGKTSTTALSGTVLRELDLPCQVLAGSLVESFGSKCTFTSPQFDSAQNGTSRKKYFVAETCEYKRHFMSFCPKIIVLTSVESDHQDCFPTLADIQNAFIEYILKLPQGGTLIFCADDEGAKNCAAIAKEKRSDIALIPYGENASGEFRVEFKKTEDQKNNFFMECLGDAFLRVPGKHEVLDAAAAVALAFSLLREDGKNPLDFAQKIKDGLEKFSGGKRRSEILGRAKNSHGDKIIFIDDYGHHPTAIRTTLAGYKEFFSQRKIVVDFMSHTYSRTEALLDDFAKSFEGADTVIINKIYASAREAEESANVSGEILASLASKYHKDVRYKKEFEEAASEAEKILSQKAGAEFPNGYLFVTMGAGDNWKVGKEVLEKMQTAF
;
A
#
# COMPACT_ATOMS: atom_id res chain seq x y z
N MET A 1 1.66 -11.80 -7.33
CA MET A 1 2.08 -13.20 -7.67
C MET A 1 3.41 -13.55 -6.99
N ALA A 2 4.54 -12.87 -7.26
CA ALA A 2 5.85 -13.19 -6.68
C ALA A 2 5.87 -13.31 -5.15
N ALA A 3 5.23 -12.39 -4.43
CA ALA A 3 5.12 -12.46 -2.97
C ALA A 3 4.41 -13.73 -2.46
N PHE A 4 3.38 -14.19 -3.16
CA PHE A 4 2.69 -15.41 -2.78
C PHE A 4 3.49 -16.67 -3.17
N ALA A 5 4.22 -16.62 -4.27
CA ALA A 5 5.19 -17.67 -4.62
C ALA A 5 6.24 -17.82 -3.51
N GLU A 6 6.78 -16.71 -2.95
CA GLU A 6 7.70 -16.78 -1.81
C GLU A 6 7.06 -17.46 -0.60
N ILE A 7 5.80 -17.15 -0.28
CA ILE A 7 5.07 -17.80 0.83
C ILE A 7 4.92 -19.31 0.61
N LEU A 8 4.50 -19.73 -0.58
CA LEU A 8 4.34 -21.14 -0.92
C LEU A 8 5.68 -21.89 -0.93
N PHE A 9 6.73 -21.25 -1.48
CA PHE A 9 8.08 -21.81 -1.47
C PHE A 9 8.57 -22.08 -0.03
N ARG A 10 8.37 -21.10 0.88
CA ARG A 10 8.70 -21.27 2.30
C ARG A 10 7.82 -22.31 3.01
N ALA A 11 6.61 -22.53 2.50
CA ALA A 11 5.74 -23.60 2.97
C ALA A 11 6.15 -25.00 2.44
N GLY A 12 7.20 -25.07 1.60
CA GLY A 12 7.78 -26.31 1.09
C GLY A 12 7.28 -26.72 -0.30
N ALA A 13 6.56 -25.83 -1.01
CA ALA A 13 6.17 -26.11 -2.39
C ALA A 13 7.37 -25.96 -3.34
N GLU A 14 7.48 -26.87 -4.32
CA GLU A 14 8.36 -26.70 -5.47
C GLU A 14 7.68 -25.78 -6.48
N ILE A 15 8.34 -24.68 -6.85
CA ILE A 15 7.72 -23.63 -7.65
C ILE A 15 8.54 -23.37 -8.90
N THR A 16 7.86 -23.36 -10.04
CA THR A 16 8.30 -22.77 -11.30
C THR A 16 7.33 -21.65 -11.69
N GLY A 17 7.73 -20.76 -12.58
CA GLY A 17 6.87 -19.66 -12.99
C GLY A 17 7.21 -19.14 -14.38
N SER A 18 6.26 -18.46 -14.98
CA SER A 18 6.39 -17.79 -16.27
C SER A 18 5.75 -16.41 -16.22
N ASP A 19 6.31 -15.46 -16.98
CA ASP A 19 5.79 -14.11 -17.12
C ASP A 19 6.17 -13.55 -18.51
N VAL A 20 5.78 -12.30 -18.77
CA VAL A 20 6.23 -11.56 -19.95
C VAL A 20 7.74 -11.32 -19.90
N SER A 21 8.36 -11.02 -21.06
CA SER A 21 9.81 -10.78 -21.14
C SER A 21 10.28 -9.47 -20.46
N GLU A 22 9.34 -8.57 -20.10
CA GLU A 22 9.66 -7.36 -19.37
C GLU A 22 10.07 -7.69 -17.93
N ARG A 23 11.23 -7.14 -17.49
CA ARG A 23 11.73 -7.38 -16.14
C ARG A 23 11.12 -6.41 -15.13
N PHE A 24 10.60 -6.97 -14.04
CA PHE A 24 10.04 -6.23 -12.91
C PHE A 24 10.93 -6.38 -11.66
N TYR A 25 10.82 -5.44 -10.72
CA TYR A 25 11.53 -5.52 -9.43
C TYR A 25 11.19 -6.79 -8.61
N THR A 26 10.03 -7.39 -8.88
CA THR A 26 9.59 -8.65 -8.25
C THR A 26 10.37 -9.87 -8.72
N ASP A 27 11.04 -9.80 -9.87
CA ASP A 27 11.83 -10.90 -10.41
C ASP A 27 13.08 -11.12 -9.55
N GLU A 28 13.66 -10.06 -9.00
CA GLU A 28 14.78 -10.15 -8.06
C GLU A 28 14.43 -10.97 -6.81
N ILE A 29 13.17 -10.88 -6.35
CA ILE A 29 12.69 -11.68 -5.21
C ILE A 29 12.66 -13.16 -5.58
N LEU A 30 12.13 -13.49 -6.76
CA LEU A 30 12.04 -14.86 -7.27
C LEU A 30 13.43 -15.45 -7.55
N GLU A 31 14.31 -14.68 -8.18
CA GLU A 31 15.72 -15.06 -8.43
C GLU A 31 16.45 -15.36 -7.12
N GLY A 32 16.21 -14.56 -6.07
CA GLY A 32 16.76 -14.79 -4.72
C GLY A 32 16.28 -16.10 -4.06
N LEU A 33 15.20 -16.69 -4.55
CA LEU A 33 14.69 -18.00 -4.17
C LEU A 33 15.14 -19.13 -5.11
N GLY A 34 15.92 -18.80 -6.15
CA GLY A 34 16.30 -19.74 -7.19
C GLY A 34 15.21 -19.99 -8.24
N ILE A 35 14.16 -19.18 -8.24
CA ILE A 35 13.05 -19.25 -9.21
C ILE A 35 13.31 -18.22 -10.31
N VAL A 36 13.63 -18.70 -11.51
CA VAL A 36 13.84 -17.85 -12.69
C VAL A 36 12.56 -17.89 -13.52
N PRO A 37 11.82 -16.77 -13.66
CA PRO A 37 10.63 -16.74 -14.50
C PRO A 37 10.98 -17.07 -15.96
N LEU A 38 10.20 -17.95 -16.57
CA LEU A 38 10.32 -18.34 -17.98
C LEU A 38 9.37 -17.47 -18.83
N GLU A 39 9.58 -17.44 -20.14
CA GLU A 39 8.55 -16.93 -21.05
C GLU A 39 7.39 -17.94 -21.15
N PHE A 40 6.16 -17.44 -21.39
CA PHE A 40 4.98 -18.27 -21.57
C PHE A 40 5.18 -19.29 -22.70
N ALA A 41 5.04 -20.57 -22.40
CA ALA A 41 5.18 -21.66 -23.39
C ALA A 41 4.52 -22.95 -22.89
N GLU A 42 3.89 -23.71 -23.80
CA GLU A 42 3.26 -25.00 -23.49
C GLU A 42 4.15 -25.95 -22.67
N LYS A 43 5.46 -25.97 -22.97
CA LYS A 43 6.46 -26.80 -22.27
C LYS A 43 6.63 -26.53 -20.79
N ASN A 44 6.15 -25.37 -20.28
CA ASN A 44 6.29 -25.00 -18.88
C ASN A 44 5.34 -25.79 -17.98
N VAL A 45 4.25 -26.34 -18.54
CA VAL A 45 3.28 -27.14 -17.82
C VAL A 45 3.40 -28.60 -18.26
N THR A 46 3.57 -29.49 -17.30
CA THR A 46 3.72 -30.92 -17.54
C THR A 46 2.69 -31.72 -16.75
N ARG A 47 2.63 -33.04 -16.94
CA ARG A 47 1.75 -33.94 -16.15
C ARG A 47 2.18 -34.05 -14.69
N GLU A 48 3.37 -33.61 -14.35
CA GLU A 48 3.90 -33.57 -12.97
C GLU A 48 3.50 -32.26 -12.26
N THR A 49 2.99 -31.29 -13.02
CA THR A 49 2.46 -30.03 -12.45
C THR A 49 1.16 -30.32 -11.70
N GLU A 50 1.14 -30.09 -10.39
CA GLU A 50 -0.03 -30.35 -9.55
C GLU A 50 -1.07 -29.25 -9.61
N LEU A 51 -0.64 -27.97 -9.76
CA LEU A 51 -1.52 -26.79 -9.78
C LEU A 51 -0.87 -25.64 -10.55
N VAL A 52 -1.63 -24.97 -11.38
CA VAL A 52 -1.24 -23.69 -12.00
C VAL A 52 -2.00 -22.55 -11.35
N ILE A 53 -1.27 -21.62 -10.70
CA ILE A 53 -1.84 -20.39 -10.12
C ILE A 53 -1.56 -19.23 -11.07
N HIS A 54 -2.61 -18.49 -11.47
CA HIS A 54 -2.47 -17.46 -12.49
C HIS A 54 -3.15 -16.14 -12.14
N SER A 55 -2.66 -15.05 -12.77
CA SER A 55 -3.28 -13.72 -12.70
C SER A 55 -4.59 -13.68 -13.52
N SER A 56 -5.52 -12.83 -13.11
CA SER A 56 -6.73 -12.51 -13.91
C SER A 56 -6.43 -11.68 -15.17
N ALA A 57 -5.17 -11.30 -15.40
CA ALA A 57 -4.77 -10.52 -16.58
C ALA A 57 -4.75 -11.36 -17.88
N TYR A 58 -4.63 -12.68 -17.75
CA TYR A 58 -4.50 -13.59 -18.90
C TYR A 58 -5.57 -14.68 -18.86
N GLY A 59 -6.20 -14.95 -20.01
CA GLY A 59 -7.07 -16.10 -20.22
C GLY A 59 -6.36 -17.19 -21.02
N ALA A 60 -6.93 -18.40 -21.04
CA ALA A 60 -6.36 -19.55 -21.75
C ALA A 60 -6.20 -19.32 -23.28
N GLU A 61 -6.99 -18.43 -23.86
CA GLU A 61 -6.88 -18.05 -25.29
C GLU A 61 -5.62 -17.23 -25.62
N LYS A 62 -4.98 -16.62 -24.61
CA LYS A 62 -3.81 -15.74 -24.79
C LYS A 62 -2.57 -16.21 -24.05
N ASN A 63 -2.70 -17.25 -23.23
CA ASN A 63 -1.59 -17.78 -22.43
C ASN A 63 -1.39 -19.27 -22.71
N PRO A 64 -0.27 -19.68 -23.37
CA PRO A 64 -0.01 -21.07 -23.73
C PRO A 64 0.13 -21.99 -22.52
N ASP A 65 0.59 -21.51 -21.37
CA ASP A 65 0.67 -22.31 -20.14
C ASP A 65 -0.73 -22.73 -19.66
N LEU A 66 -1.70 -21.80 -19.69
CA LEU A 66 -3.09 -22.09 -19.31
C LEU A 66 -3.80 -23.01 -20.33
N ALA A 67 -3.51 -22.82 -21.61
CA ALA A 67 -4.02 -23.71 -22.66
C ALA A 67 -3.51 -25.13 -22.45
N GLU A 68 -2.22 -25.29 -22.16
CA GLU A 68 -1.60 -26.59 -21.91
C GLU A 68 -2.11 -27.25 -20.62
N ALA A 69 -2.26 -26.45 -19.53
CA ALA A 69 -2.86 -26.95 -18.28
C ALA A 69 -4.25 -27.54 -18.55
N SER A 70 -5.08 -26.83 -19.32
CA SER A 70 -6.41 -27.35 -19.70
C SER A 70 -6.31 -28.63 -20.53
N ARG A 71 -5.39 -28.69 -21.51
CA ARG A 71 -5.16 -29.88 -22.36
C ARG A 71 -4.72 -31.10 -21.57
N LEU A 72 -3.87 -30.90 -20.54
CA LEU A 72 -3.33 -31.96 -19.71
C LEU A 72 -4.26 -32.36 -18.55
N GLY A 73 -5.33 -31.54 -18.29
CA GLY A 73 -6.21 -31.72 -17.13
C GLY A 73 -5.57 -31.30 -15.81
N VAL A 74 -4.55 -30.42 -15.85
CA VAL A 74 -3.92 -29.85 -14.65
C VAL A 74 -4.87 -28.81 -14.04
N PRO A 75 -5.18 -28.86 -12.74
CA PRO A 75 -6.00 -27.88 -12.06
C PRO A 75 -5.42 -26.47 -12.21
N THR A 76 -6.28 -25.47 -12.43
CA THR A 76 -5.91 -24.07 -12.47
C THR A 76 -6.66 -23.28 -11.40
N MET A 77 -6.05 -22.24 -10.85
CA MET A 77 -6.62 -21.42 -9.78
C MET A 77 -6.22 -19.95 -10.00
N LEU A 78 -7.17 -19.03 -9.85
CA LEU A 78 -6.80 -17.63 -9.79
C LEU A 78 -5.94 -17.34 -8.56
N TYR A 79 -5.02 -16.39 -8.67
CA TYR A 79 -4.20 -15.95 -7.53
C TYR A 79 -5.04 -15.65 -6.28
N THR A 80 -6.19 -14.99 -6.46
CA THR A 80 -7.09 -14.62 -5.36
C THR A 80 -7.75 -15.84 -4.71
N GLU A 81 -8.07 -16.87 -5.49
CA GLU A 81 -8.63 -18.13 -4.99
C GLU A 81 -7.58 -18.93 -4.23
N ALA A 82 -6.35 -19.00 -4.77
CA ALA A 82 -5.24 -19.66 -4.11
C ALA A 82 -4.85 -18.98 -2.78
N LEU A 83 -4.84 -17.64 -2.76
CA LEU A 83 -4.63 -16.86 -1.55
C LEU A 83 -5.77 -17.10 -0.53
N GLY A 84 -7.01 -17.21 -1.01
CA GLY A 84 -8.18 -17.57 -0.22
C GLY A 84 -8.03 -18.94 0.44
N ALA A 85 -7.70 -19.97 -0.33
CA ALA A 85 -7.46 -21.32 0.17
C ALA A 85 -6.33 -21.36 1.21
N TYR A 86 -5.23 -20.63 0.96
CA TYR A 86 -4.14 -20.51 1.93
C TYR A 86 -4.60 -19.83 3.23
N SER A 87 -5.42 -18.78 3.11
CA SER A 87 -5.95 -18.06 4.28
C SER A 87 -6.88 -18.90 5.15
N GLU A 88 -7.57 -19.88 4.58
CA GLU A 88 -8.46 -20.78 5.30
C GLU A 88 -7.67 -21.75 6.22
N ALA A 89 -6.47 -22.16 5.78
CA ALA A 89 -5.61 -23.09 6.51
C ALA A 89 -4.91 -22.45 7.73
N ALA A 90 -4.96 -21.13 7.90
CA ALA A 90 -4.33 -20.40 8.99
C ALA A 90 -5.36 -19.57 9.79
N PHE A 91 -4.95 -19.03 10.94
CA PHE A 91 -5.70 -17.95 11.58
C PHE A 91 -5.39 -16.63 10.85
N SER A 92 -6.26 -16.23 9.95
CA SER A 92 -5.97 -15.19 8.99
C SER A 92 -6.60 -13.84 9.34
N ALA A 93 -5.83 -12.76 9.11
CA ALA A 93 -6.29 -11.38 9.19
C ALA A 93 -6.17 -10.72 7.81
N GLY A 94 -7.27 -10.14 7.32
CA GLY A 94 -7.31 -9.38 6.09
C GLY A 94 -7.27 -7.88 6.37
N ILE A 95 -6.30 -7.16 5.80
CA ILE A 95 -6.23 -5.70 5.89
C ILE A 95 -6.83 -5.13 4.62
N SER A 96 -7.93 -4.40 4.77
CA SER A 96 -8.79 -3.94 3.68
C SER A 96 -9.15 -2.47 3.84
N GLY A 97 -9.61 -1.85 2.75
CA GLY A 97 -10.02 -0.43 2.70
C GLY A 97 -9.55 0.22 1.41
N VAL A 98 -10.03 1.42 1.11
CA VAL A 98 -9.62 2.15 -0.09
C VAL A 98 -8.18 2.67 0.05
N HIS A 99 -7.85 3.25 1.20
CA HIS A 99 -6.51 3.78 1.52
C HIS A 99 -5.90 3.09 2.74
N GLY A 100 -4.58 3.23 2.93
CA GLY A 100 -3.86 2.76 4.11
C GLY A 100 -3.55 1.25 4.14
N LYS A 101 -4.13 0.41 3.27
CA LYS A 101 -3.93 -1.06 3.29
C LYS A 101 -2.46 -1.47 3.38
N THR A 102 -1.65 -0.97 2.44
CA THR A 102 -0.23 -1.35 2.32
C THR A 102 0.59 -0.86 3.51
N SER A 103 0.40 0.41 3.94
CA SER A 103 1.07 0.99 5.12
C SER A 103 0.69 0.23 6.39
N THR A 104 -0.61 -0.02 6.60
CA THR A 104 -1.09 -0.80 7.76
C THR A 104 -0.53 -2.23 7.76
N THR A 105 -0.45 -2.89 6.58
CA THR A 105 0.12 -4.24 6.48
C THR A 105 1.62 -4.24 6.77
N ALA A 106 2.35 -3.26 6.25
CA ALA A 106 3.78 -3.11 6.48
C ALA A 106 4.09 -2.78 7.95
N LEU A 107 3.33 -1.86 8.56
CA LEU A 107 3.39 -1.55 9.99
C LEU A 107 3.09 -2.79 10.84
N SER A 108 1.99 -3.51 10.53
CA SER A 108 1.63 -4.74 11.22
C SER A 108 2.76 -5.75 11.19
N GLY A 109 3.34 -5.99 10.02
CA GLY A 109 4.47 -6.93 9.88
C GLY A 109 5.72 -6.47 10.63
N THR A 110 6.00 -5.15 10.65
CA THR A 110 7.15 -4.60 11.39
C THR A 110 6.96 -4.76 12.90
N VAL A 111 5.75 -4.51 13.40
CA VAL A 111 5.40 -4.75 14.82
C VAL A 111 5.45 -6.25 15.15
N LEU A 112 4.83 -7.10 14.31
CA LEU A 112 4.79 -8.55 14.54
C LEU A 112 6.18 -9.20 14.52
N ARG A 113 7.15 -8.61 13.82
CA ARG A 113 8.55 -9.04 13.81
C ARG A 113 9.21 -8.96 15.20
N GLU A 114 8.80 -8.00 16.02
CA GLU A 114 9.32 -7.83 17.39
C GLU A 114 8.60 -8.77 18.39
N LEU A 115 7.50 -9.42 17.94
CA LEU A 115 6.71 -10.29 18.78
C LEU A 115 7.05 -11.77 18.53
N ASP A 116 6.96 -12.56 19.57
CA ASP A 116 7.17 -14.01 19.49
C ASP A 116 5.88 -14.73 19.07
N LEU A 117 5.43 -14.45 17.82
CA LEU A 117 4.25 -15.04 17.22
C LEU A 117 4.63 -15.84 15.94
N PRO A 118 4.06 -17.02 15.72
CA PRO A 118 4.26 -17.79 14.48
C PRO A 118 3.42 -17.18 13.35
N CYS A 119 3.96 -16.13 12.71
CA CYS A 119 3.21 -15.35 11.72
C CYS A 119 3.91 -15.25 10.37
N GLN A 120 3.09 -15.14 9.35
CA GLN A 120 3.46 -14.68 8.00
C GLN A 120 2.67 -13.44 7.65
N VAL A 121 3.31 -12.51 6.94
CA VAL A 121 2.71 -11.26 6.47
C VAL A 121 2.95 -11.11 4.98
N LEU A 122 1.92 -10.71 4.23
CA LEU A 122 1.98 -10.42 2.81
C LEU A 122 1.49 -8.99 2.57
N ALA A 123 2.43 -8.09 2.27
CA ALA A 123 2.17 -6.69 1.92
C ALA A 123 2.06 -6.48 0.41
N GLY A 124 1.36 -5.42 0.00
CA GLY A 124 1.17 -5.07 -1.41
C GLY A 124 2.40 -4.46 -2.09
N SER A 125 3.44 -4.10 -1.33
CA SER A 125 4.70 -3.54 -1.87
C SER A 125 5.90 -4.04 -1.07
N LEU A 126 7.12 -3.71 -1.55
CA LEU A 126 8.34 -3.97 -0.80
C LEU A 126 8.37 -3.15 0.49
N VAL A 127 8.78 -3.79 1.57
CA VAL A 127 8.91 -3.18 2.90
C VAL A 127 10.36 -3.31 3.35
N GLU A 128 10.99 -2.18 3.69
CA GLU A 128 12.40 -2.17 4.07
C GLU A 128 12.67 -3.03 5.32
N SER A 129 11.81 -2.94 6.32
CA SER A 129 11.90 -3.75 7.54
C SER A 129 11.75 -5.25 7.31
N PHE A 130 11.22 -5.68 6.14
CA PHE A 130 11.18 -7.10 5.74
C PHE A 130 12.45 -7.52 4.98
N GLY A 131 13.44 -6.65 4.84
CA GLY A 131 14.63 -6.84 4.02
C GLY A 131 14.36 -6.57 2.54
N SER A 132 13.60 -5.52 2.25
CA SER A 132 13.16 -5.12 0.90
C SER A 132 12.38 -6.21 0.18
N LYS A 133 11.45 -6.85 0.89
CA LYS A 133 10.55 -7.90 0.40
C LYS A 133 9.09 -7.52 0.62
N CYS A 134 8.18 -8.16 -0.11
CA CYS A 134 6.74 -8.04 0.13
C CYS A 134 6.24 -8.94 1.26
N THR A 135 7.06 -9.89 1.72
CA THR A 135 6.66 -10.89 2.71
C THR A 135 7.58 -10.88 3.92
N PHE A 136 6.99 -11.21 5.06
CA PHE A 136 7.72 -11.52 6.28
C PHE A 136 7.23 -12.86 6.83
N THR A 137 8.15 -13.75 7.17
CA THR A 137 7.86 -15.01 7.88
C THR A 137 8.67 -15.03 9.16
N SER A 138 8.00 -15.20 10.31
CA SER A 138 8.69 -15.27 11.58
C SER A 138 9.43 -16.61 11.75
N PRO A 139 10.56 -16.66 12.47
CA PRO A 139 11.26 -17.91 12.75
C PRO A 139 10.37 -18.96 13.45
N GLN A 140 9.40 -18.50 14.24
CA GLN A 140 8.46 -19.37 14.97
C GLN A 140 7.44 -20.02 14.03
N PHE A 141 7.19 -19.47 12.86
CA PHE A 141 6.27 -20.03 11.88
C PHE A 141 6.77 -21.37 11.34
N ASP A 142 8.06 -21.46 11.03
CA ASP A 142 8.68 -22.69 10.51
C ASP A 142 8.80 -23.76 11.61
N SER A 143 9.15 -23.38 12.83
CA SER A 143 9.26 -24.31 13.96
C SER A 143 7.92 -24.90 14.40
N ALA A 144 6.80 -24.20 14.14
CA ALA A 144 5.45 -24.70 14.39
C ALA A 144 5.02 -25.83 13.42
N GLN A 145 5.83 -26.15 12.39
CA GLN A 145 5.60 -27.33 11.53
C GLN A 145 5.97 -28.67 12.23
N ASN A 146 6.82 -28.62 13.26
CA ASN A 146 7.38 -29.81 13.90
C ASN A 146 6.56 -30.31 15.11
N GLY A 147 5.22 -30.32 15.01
CA GLY A 147 4.37 -31.05 15.97
C GLY A 147 3.94 -30.26 17.22
N THR A 148 4.19 -28.95 17.29
CA THR A 148 3.59 -28.10 18.32
C THR A 148 2.19 -27.65 17.89
N SER A 149 1.20 -27.80 18.76
CA SER A 149 -0.22 -27.39 18.56
C SER A 149 -0.41 -25.84 18.52
N ARG A 150 0.62 -25.09 18.13
CA ARG A 150 0.57 -23.61 18.13
C ARG A 150 -0.11 -23.09 16.87
N LYS A 151 -1.06 -22.16 17.03
CA LYS A 151 -1.75 -21.51 15.90
C LYS A 151 -0.76 -20.76 15.01
N LYS A 152 -0.93 -20.85 13.71
CA LYS A 152 -0.21 -20.07 12.71
C LYS A 152 -1.06 -18.90 12.28
N TYR A 153 -0.46 -17.71 12.24
CA TYR A 153 -1.13 -16.47 11.87
C TYR A 153 -0.72 -16.05 10.46
N PHE A 154 -1.70 -15.66 9.65
CA PHE A 154 -1.46 -15.14 8.32
C PHE A 154 -2.11 -13.76 8.19
N VAL A 155 -1.32 -12.72 7.92
CA VAL A 155 -1.78 -11.34 7.72
C VAL A 155 -1.54 -10.96 6.26
N ALA A 156 -2.59 -10.55 5.56
CA ALA A 156 -2.46 -10.17 4.16
C ALA A 156 -3.25 -8.91 3.84
N GLU A 157 -2.70 -8.09 2.94
CA GLU A 157 -3.45 -7.05 2.27
C GLU A 157 -4.52 -7.69 1.37
N THR A 158 -5.77 -7.23 1.47
CA THR A 158 -6.91 -7.75 0.70
C THR A 158 -7.55 -6.63 -0.12
N CYS A 159 -7.61 -6.85 -1.45
CA CYS A 159 -8.02 -5.84 -2.41
C CYS A 159 -9.52 -5.90 -2.71
N GLU A 160 -10.20 -4.76 -2.61
CA GLU A 160 -11.62 -4.58 -2.95
C GLU A 160 -11.89 -4.62 -4.46
N TYR A 161 -10.92 -4.22 -5.28
CA TYR A 161 -11.07 -4.17 -6.74
C TYR A 161 -11.55 -5.50 -7.32
N LYS A 162 -12.59 -5.45 -8.17
CA LYS A 162 -13.30 -6.65 -8.69
C LYS A 162 -13.70 -7.63 -7.58
N ARG A 163 -13.84 -7.14 -6.35
CA ARG A 163 -14.25 -7.94 -5.18
C ARG A 163 -13.27 -9.10 -4.87
N HIS A 164 -11.98 -8.92 -5.19
CA HIS A 164 -10.95 -9.95 -4.99
C HIS A 164 -10.87 -10.43 -3.54
N PHE A 165 -11.10 -9.55 -2.56
CA PHE A 165 -11.12 -9.89 -1.13
C PHE A 165 -12.19 -10.94 -0.76
N MET A 166 -13.22 -11.15 -1.61
CA MET A 166 -14.27 -12.14 -1.35
C MET A 166 -13.76 -13.59 -1.36
N SER A 167 -12.62 -13.86 -1.97
CA SER A 167 -11.97 -15.19 -1.89
C SER A 167 -11.28 -15.43 -0.55
N PHE A 168 -10.85 -14.37 0.16
CA PHE A 168 -10.13 -14.49 1.42
C PHE A 168 -11.05 -14.92 2.57
N CYS A 169 -10.53 -15.75 3.50
CA CYS A 169 -11.27 -16.32 4.64
C CYS A 169 -10.75 -15.77 5.99
N PRO A 170 -11.05 -14.49 6.34
CA PRO A 170 -10.50 -13.86 7.53
C PRO A 170 -11.16 -14.33 8.81
N LYS A 171 -10.38 -14.37 9.91
CA LYS A 171 -10.87 -14.40 11.30
C LYS A 171 -10.89 -12.99 11.90
N ILE A 172 -10.02 -12.11 11.39
CA ILE A 172 -9.97 -10.68 11.70
C ILE A 172 -9.98 -9.91 10.38
N ILE A 173 -10.79 -8.85 10.31
CA ILE A 173 -10.73 -7.85 9.25
C ILE A 173 -10.25 -6.54 9.89
N VAL A 174 -9.25 -5.90 9.29
CA VAL A 174 -8.89 -4.52 9.58
C VAL A 174 -9.42 -3.67 8.43
N LEU A 175 -10.33 -2.75 8.72
CA LEU A 175 -10.95 -1.84 7.75
C LEU A 175 -10.42 -0.43 7.96
N THR A 176 -9.59 0.04 7.03
CA THR A 176 -8.90 1.32 7.15
C THR A 176 -9.75 2.50 6.70
N SER A 177 -10.37 2.41 5.52
CA SER A 177 -11.23 3.47 4.98
C SER A 177 -12.20 2.93 3.95
N VAL A 178 -13.33 3.63 3.75
CA VAL A 178 -14.30 3.33 2.68
C VAL A 178 -14.77 4.64 2.06
N GLU A 179 -14.30 4.93 0.86
CA GLU A 179 -14.73 6.07 0.06
C GLU A 179 -14.92 5.67 -1.41
N SER A 180 -15.36 6.61 -2.24
CA SER A 180 -15.61 6.34 -3.66
C SER A 180 -14.30 6.15 -4.42
N ASP A 181 -14.06 4.96 -4.94
CA ASP A 181 -12.94 4.63 -5.84
C ASP A 181 -13.36 3.50 -6.78
N HIS A 182 -12.55 3.24 -7.82
CA HIS A 182 -12.78 2.16 -8.77
C HIS A 182 -14.16 2.23 -9.43
N GLN A 183 -14.52 3.38 -10.00
CA GLN A 183 -15.83 3.64 -10.60
C GLN A 183 -16.18 2.67 -11.76
N ASP A 184 -15.18 2.04 -12.35
CA ASP A 184 -15.33 0.93 -13.32
C ASP A 184 -15.91 -0.34 -12.70
N CYS A 185 -15.76 -0.53 -11.38
CA CYS A 185 -16.28 -1.68 -10.62
C CYS A 185 -17.39 -1.29 -9.65
N PHE A 186 -17.32 -0.10 -9.09
CA PHE A 186 -18.24 0.45 -8.09
C PHE A 186 -18.73 1.82 -8.54
N PRO A 187 -19.80 1.88 -9.36
CA PRO A 187 -20.30 3.15 -9.91
C PRO A 187 -20.68 4.17 -8.85
N THR A 188 -21.12 3.72 -7.66
CA THR A 188 -21.53 4.60 -6.56
C THR A 188 -20.83 4.24 -5.25
N LEU A 189 -20.80 5.20 -4.31
CA LEU A 189 -20.33 4.96 -2.95
C LEU A 189 -21.11 3.82 -2.25
N ALA A 190 -22.40 3.68 -2.54
CA ALA A 190 -23.19 2.60 -1.99
C ALA A 190 -22.75 1.22 -2.48
N ASP A 191 -22.32 1.11 -3.74
CA ASP A 191 -21.85 -0.16 -4.31
C ASP A 191 -20.56 -0.65 -3.62
N ILE A 192 -19.60 0.24 -3.40
CA ILE A 192 -18.36 -0.12 -2.71
C ILE A 192 -18.62 -0.40 -1.22
N GLN A 193 -19.47 0.39 -0.54
CA GLN A 193 -19.87 0.13 0.84
C GLN A 193 -20.52 -1.25 0.99
N ASN A 194 -21.44 -1.61 0.09
CA ASN A 194 -22.10 -2.91 0.09
C ASN A 194 -21.07 -4.05 -0.07
N ALA A 195 -20.07 -3.88 -0.94
CA ALA A 195 -19.02 -4.88 -1.11
C ALA A 195 -18.20 -5.08 0.18
N PHE A 196 -17.84 -4.00 0.90
CA PHE A 196 -17.17 -4.10 2.19
C PHE A 196 -18.07 -4.73 3.27
N ILE A 197 -19.35 -4.37 3.32
CA ILE A 197 -20.31 -4.99 4.26
C ILE A 197 -20.40 -6.50 3.99
N GLU A 198 -20.54 -6.92 2.74
CA GLU A 198 -20.57 -8.34 2.39
C GLU A 198 -19.28 -9.07 2.80
N TYR A 199 -18.12 -8.41 2.63
CA TYR A 199 -16.85 -8.96 3.08
C TYR A 199 -16.79 -9.10 4.61
N ILE A 200 -17.26 -8.10 5.37
CA ILE A 200 -17.33 -8.18 6.83
C ILE A 200 -18.26 -9.32 7.28
N LEU A 201 -19.37 -9.52 6.58
CA LEU A 201 -20.33 -10.59 6.90
C LEU A 201 -19.76 -12.00 6.67
N LYS A 202 -18.64 -12.17 5.99
CA LYS A 202 -17.88 -13.44 5.88
C LYS A 202 -17.14 -13.81 7.16
N LEU A 203 -16.95 -12.90 8.11
CA LEU A 203 -16.32 -13.22 9.39
C LEU A 203 -17.03 -14.44 10.03
N PRO A 204 -16.32 -15.43 10.55
CA PRO A 204 -16.92 -16.55 11.27
C PRO A 204 -17.56 -16.05 12.57
N GLN A 205 -18.30 -16.93 13.22
CA GLN A 205 -18.80 -16.66 14.59
C GLN A 205 -17.61 -16.37 15.53
N GLY A 206 -17.72 -15.27 16.29
CA GLY A 206 -16.63 -14.81 17.14
C GLY A 206 -15.50 -14.10 16.40
N GLY A 207 -15.62 -13.87 15.10
CA GLY A 207 -14.65 -13.09 14.32
C GLY A 207 -14.59 -11.64 14.74
N THR A 208 -13.55 -10.92 14.32
CA THR A 208 -13.30 -9.55 14.77
C THR A 208 -13.20 -8.59 13.58
N LEU A 209 -13.92 -7.45 13.67
CA LEU A 209 -13.75 -6.29 12.82
C LEU A 209 -13.01 -5.19 13.59
N ILE A 210 -11.80 -4.85 13.16
CA ILE A 210 -11.05 -3.66 13.60
C ILE A 210 -11.34 -2.59 12.56
N PHE A 211 -11.80 -1.40 12.94
CA PHE A 211 -12.20 -0.38 11.97
C PHE A 211 -11.80 1.04 12.38
N CYS A 212 -11.49 1.88 11.40
CA CYS A 212 -11.16 3.27 11.61
C CYS A 212 -12.40 4.07 12.03
N ALA A 213 -12.37 4.61 13.24
CA ALA A 213 -13.46 5.45 13.76
C ALA A 213 -13.40 6.90 13.24
N ASP A 214 -12.33 7.28 12.56
CA ASP A 214 -12.16 8.59 11.92
C ASP A 214 -12.66 8.59 10.47
N ASP A 215 -12.88 7.41 9.87
CA ASP A 215 -13.42 7.26 8.53
C ASP A 215 -14.94 6.99 8.57
N GLU A 216 -15.71 7.89 8.00
CA GLU A 216 -17.19 7.79 8.05
C GLU A 216 -17.72 6.56 7.30
N GLY A 217 -17.08 6.17 6.19
CA GLY A 217 -17.47 4.98 5.43
C GLY A 217 -17.20 3.69 6.20
N ALA A 218 -16.04 3.57 6.85
CA ALA A 218 -15.69 2.44 7.70
C ALA A 218 -16.63 2.34 8.93
N LYS A 219 -16.95 3.48 9.58
CA LYS A 219 -17.93 3.53 10.67
C LYS A 219 -19.30 3.05 10.25
N ASN A 220 -19.77 3.52 9.08
CA ASN A 220 -21.07 3.12 8.55
C ASN A 220 -21.10 1.61 8.26
N CYS A 221 -20.06 1.08 7.63
CA CYS A 221 -19.95 -0.37 7.39
C CYS A 221 -19.95 -1.17 8.71
N ALA A 222 -19.23 -0.71 9.73
CA ALA A 222 -19.18 -1.35 11.05
C ALA A 222 -20.56 -1.30 11.76
N ALA A 223 -21.28 -0.18 11.68
CA ALA A 223 -22.62 -0.04 12.26
C ALA A 223 -23.61 -1.02 11.61
N ILE A 224 -23.65 -1.09 10.28
CA ILE A 224 -24.51 -2.04 9.54
C ILE A 224 -24.13 -3.49 9.85
N ALA A 225 -22.83 -3.80 9.95
CA ALA A 225 -22.38 -5.12 10.32
C ALA A 225 -22.85 -5.52 11.71
N LYS A 226 -22.81 -4.59 12.68
CA LYS A 226 -23.30 -4.81 14.06
C LYS A 226 -24.78 -5.13 14.12
N GLU A 227 -25.58 -4.46 13.30
CA GLU A 227 -27.03 -4.73 13.22
C GLU A 227 -27.33 -6.13 12.68
N LYS A 228 -26.52 -6.60 11.72
CA LYS A 228 -26.70 -7.90 11.06
C LYS A 228 -26.03 -9.07 11.81
N ARG A 229 -24.95 -8.81 12.57
CA ARG A 229 -24.10 -9.82 13.20
C ARG A 229 -23.71 -9.40 14.63
N SER A 230 -24.53 -9.80 15.60
CA SER A 230 -24.26 -9.56 17.02
C SER A 230 -23.15 -10.45 17.61
N ASP A 231 -22.74 -11.45 16.86
CA ASP A 231 -21.77 -12.49 17.25
C ASP A 231 -20.31 -12.14 16.89
N ILE A 232 -20.06 -11.01 16.20
CA ILE A 232 -18.71 -10.52 15.89
C ILE A 232 -18.28 -9.40 16.84
N ALA A 233 -16.99 -9.37 17.16
CA ALA A 233 -16.38 -8.30 17.95
C ALA A 233 -16.10 -7.08 17.06
N LEU A 234 -16.39 -5.88 17.55
CA LEU A 234 -16.08 -4.62 16.89
C LEU A 234 -15.06 -3.84 17.71
N ILE A 235 -13.93 -3.51 17.12
CA ILE A 235 -12.80 -2.80 17.75
C ILE A 235 -12.56 -1.51 16.98
N PRO A 236 -13.00 -0.35 17.48
CA PRO A 236 -12.68 0.94 16.88
C PRO A 236 -11.23 1.35 17.19
N TYR A 237 -10.58 2.00 16.22
CA TYR A 237 -9.31 2.69 16.42
C TYR A 237 -9.33 4.08 15.79
N GLY A 238 -8.45 4.99 16.26
CA GLY A 238 -8.33 6.34 15.74
C GLY A 238 -8.53 7.44 16.79
N GLU A 239 -8.53 8.69 16.37
CA GLU A 239 -8.73 9.84 17.28
C GLU A 239 -10.17 9.87 17.84
N ASN A 240 -11.15 9.48 17.02
CA ASN A 240 -12.57 9.40 17.39
C ASN A 240 -13.00 8.04 17.97
N ALA A 241 -12.04 7.13 18.15
CA ALA A 241 -12.32 5.85 18.76
C ALA A 241 -12.59 5.98 20.28
N SER A 242 -13.34 5.04 20.81
CA SER A 242 -13.45 4.80 22.25
C SER A 242 -12.61 3.60 22.65
N GLY A 243 -12.05 3.61 23.88
CA GLY A 243 -11.32 2.48 24.42
C GLY A 243 -9.81 2.50 24.12
N GLU A 244 -9.20 1.33 24.19
CA GLU A 244 -7.76 1.15 24.27
C GLU A 244 -6.96 1.56 23.01
N PHE A 245 -7.61 1.63 21.84
CA PHE A 245 -6.96 2.03 20.57
C PHE A 245 -7.31 3.45 20.16
N ARG A 246 -7.78 4.27 21.09
CA ARG A 246 -7.91 5.70 20.88
C ARG A 246 -6.51 6.30 20.83
N VAL A 247 -6.27 7.13 19.82
CA VAL A 247 -5.02 7.88 19.63
C VAL A 247 -5.26 9.37 19.79
N GLU A 248 -4.21 10.08 20.18
CA GLU A 248 -4.14 11.54 20.20
C GLU A 248 -2.85 11.95 19.49
N PHE A 249 -2.98 12.54 18.31
CA PHE A 249 -1.83 13.12 17.63
C PHE A 249 -1.33 14.34 18.41
N LYS A 250 -0.03 14.39 18.74
CA LYS A 250 0.55 15.47 19.52
C LYS A 250 1.22 16.51 18.64
N LYS A 251 2.34 16.15 18.03
CA LYS A 251 3.10 17.05 17.16
C LYS A 251 4.06 16.30 16.26
N THR A 252 4.39 16.94 15.15
CA THR A 252 5.54 16.54 14.32
C THR A 252 6.75 17.37 14.72
N GLU A 253 7.83 16.74 15.17
CA GLU A 253 9.07 17.38 15.59
C GLU A 253 10.26 16.43 15.33
N ASP A 254 11.39 16.96 14.87
CA ASP A 254 12.62 16.19 14.59
C ASP A 254 12.38 14.98 13.67
N GLN A 255 11.55 15.14 12.66
CA GLN A 255 11.13 14.07 11.75
C GLN A 255 10.52 12.87 12.50
N LYS A 256 9.69 13.17 13.51
CA LYS A 256 8.89 12.21 14.25
C LYS A 256 7.46 12.71 14.35
N ASN A 257 6.52 11.85 14.07
CA ASN A 257 5.11 12.03 14.38
C ASN A 257 4.85 11.48 15.78
N ASN A 258 4.79 12.36 16.76
CA ASN A 258 4.55 11.99 18.16
C ASN A 258 3.05 11.88 18.42
N PHE A 259 2.64 10.82 19.09
CA PHE A 259 1.25 10.59 19.46
C PHE A 259 1.16 9.85 20.81
N PHE A 260 0.00 9.89 21.39
CA PHE A 260 -0.37 9.09 22.56
C PHE A 260 -1.42 8.05 22.14
N MET A 261 -1.34 6.85 22.67
CA MET A 261 -2.35 5.81 22.51
C MET A 261 -2.71 5.23 23.87
N GLU A 262 -4.00 5.08 24.16
CA GLU A 262 -4.49 4.68 25.49
C GLU A 262 -3.84 3.38 26.00
N CYS A 263 -3.63 2.38 25.14
CA CYS A 263 -3.02 1.11 25.52
C CYS A 263 -1.48 1.12 25.60
N LEU A 264 -0.81 2.09 24.99
CA LEU A 264 0.66 2.12 24.89
C LEU A 264 1.29 3.32 25.63
N GLY A 265 0.52 4.42 25.83
CA GLY A 265 1.07 5.73 26.21
C GLY A 265 1.76 6.42 25.03
N ASP A 266 2.77 7.24 25.30
CA ASP A 266 3.52 7.98 24.30
C ASP A 266 4.31 7.05 23.36
N ALA A 267 4.19 7.35 22.05
CA ALA A 267 4.87 6.65 20.97
C ALA A 267 5.16 7.62 19.81
N PHE A 268 5.94 7.21 18.83
CA PHE A 268 6.19 8.00 17.64
C PHE A 268 6.47 7.13 16.40
N LEU A 269 6.28 7.73 15.24
CA LEU A 269 6.68 7.18 13.93
C LEU A 269 7.72 8.08 13.27
N ARG A 270 8.59 7.48 12.45
CA ARG A 270 9.61 8.18 11.65
C ARG A 270 9.19 8.37 10.18
N VAL A 271 7.92 8.24 9.89
CA VAL A 271 7.32 8.46 8.56
C VAL A 271 6.38 9.65 8.59
N PRO A 272 6.26 10.41 7.50
CA PRO A 272 5.45 11.62 7.45
C PRO A 272 3.95 11.33 7.37
N GLY A 273 3.16 12.18 8.02
CA GLY A 273 1.70 12.23 7.88
C GLY A 273 0.93 11.66 9.07
N LYS A 274 -0.14 12.35 9.43
CA LYS A 274 -1.08 11.93 10.49
C LYS A 274 -1.78 10.61 10.17
N HIS A 275 -2.05 10.35 8.89
CA HIS A 275 -2.67 9.09 8.45
C HIS A 275 -1.84 7.87 8.82
N GLU A 276 -0.51 7.97 8.83
CA GLU A 276 0.38 6.88 9.28
C GLU A 276 0.21 6.57 10.78
N VAL A 277 -0.21 7.56 11.59
CA VAL A 277 -0.55 7.31 13.01
C VAL A 277 -1.83 6.49 13.14
N LEU A 278 -2.81 6.71 12.24
CA LEU A 278 -4.02 5.87 12.18
C LEU A 278 -3.67 4.45 11.72
N ASP A 279 -2.81 4.32 10.71
CA ASP A 279 -2.32 3.01 10.24
C ASP A 279 -1.55 2.26 11.36
N ALA A 280 -0.77 2.99 12.18
CA ALA A 280 -0.12 2.44 13.37
C ALA A 280 -1.14 1.97 14.42
N ALA A 281 -2.20 2.73 14.65
CA ALA A 281 -3.25 2.32 15.58
C ALA A 281 -3.95 1.04 15.13
N ALA A 282 -4.22 0.90 13.84
CA ALA A 282 -4.74 -0.33 13.24
C ALA A 282 -3.79 -1.51 13.43
N ALA A 283 -2.49 -1.31 13.19
CA ALA A 283 -1.46 -2.34 13.36
C ALA A 283 -1.32 -2.78 14.83
N VAL A 284 -1.40 -1.84 15.78
CA VAL A 284 -1.41 -2.15 17.22
C VAL A 284 -2.66 -2.93 17.61
N ALA A 285 -3.84 -2.51 17.15
CA ALA A 285 -5.10 -3.21 17.43
C ALA A 285 -5.06 -4.67 16.90
N LEU A 286 -4.49 -4.87 15.71
CA LEU A 286 -4.28 -6.21 15.15
C LEU A 286 -3.29 -7.02 16.00
N ALA A 287 -2.14 -6.44 16.37
CA ALA A 287 -1.12 -7.10 17.18
C ALA A 287 -1.68 -7.52 18.56
N PHE A 288 -2.47 -6.67 19.21
CA PHE A 288 -3.16 -6.97 20.47
C PHE A 288 -4.15 -8.12 20.29
N SER A 289 -4.92 -8.11 19.20
CA SER A 289 -5.89 -9.17 18.90
C SER A 289 -5.20 -10.52 18.68
N LEU A 290 -4.07 -10.56 17.96
CA LEU A 290 -3.30 -11.78 17.73
C LEU A 290 -2.61 -12.28 19.01
N LEU A 291 -2.10 -11.40 19.86
CA LEU A 291 -1.54 -11.77 21.15
C LEU A 291 -2.58 -12.37 22.08
N ARG A 292 -3.80 -11.80 22.15
CA ARG A 292 -4.91 -12.36 22.92
C ARG A 292 -5.32 -13.72 22.40
N GLU A 293 -5.35 -13.88 21.08
CA GLU A 293 -5.66 -15.18 20.44
C GLU A 293 -4.59 -16.24 20.73
N ASP A 294 -3.32 -15.81 20.94
CA ASP A 294 -2.21 -16.68 21.38
C ASP A 294 -2.19 -16.88 22.91
N GLY A 295 -3.20 -16.38 23.62
CA GLY A 295 -3.32 -16.53 25.09
C GLY A 295 -2.35 -15.63 25.88
N LYS A 296 -1.79 -14.58 25.27
CA LYS A 296 -0.84 -13.66 25.88
C LYS A 296 -1.53 -12.36 26.32
N ASN A 297 -1.05 -11.73 27.38
CA ASN A 297 -1.46 -10.37 27.72
C ASN A 297 -0.69 -9.37 26.84
N PRO A 298 -1.36 -8.56 25.97
CA PRO A 298 -0.68 -7.65 25.06
C PRO A 298 0.15 -6.57 25.76
N LEU A 299 -0.23 -6.17 26.98
CA LEU A 299 0.49 -5.13 27.74
C LEU A 299 1.90 -5.56 28.11
N ASP A 300 2.16 -6.86 28.27
CA ASP A 300 3.49 -7.40 28.52
C ASP A 300 4.45 -7.19 27.33
N PHE A 301 3.89 -6.87 26.16
CA PHE A 301 4.62 -6.65 24.92
C PHE A 301 4.62 -5.17 24.47
N ALA A 302 4.07 -4.26 25.28
CA ALA A 302 3.91 -2.84 24.92
C ALA A 302 5.22 -2.20 24.41
N GLN A 303 6.35 -2.48 25.08
CA GLN A 303 7.66 -1.93 24.65
C GLN A 303 8.09 -2.50 23.29
N LYS A 304 7.95 -3.81 23.06
CA LYS A 304 8.27 -4.43 21.77
C LYS A 304 7.42 -3.88 20.63
N ILE A 305 6.15 -3.59 20.91
CA ILE A 305 5.25 -2.96 19.93
C ILE A 305 5.73 -1.56 19.60
N LYS A 306 6.11 -0.74 20.59
CA LYS A 306 6.71 0.58 20.38
C LYS A 306 7.99 0.49 19.56
N ASP A 307 8.87 -0.45 19.88
CA ASP A 307 10.12 -0.67 19.16
C ASP A 307 9.84 -1.02 17.67
N GLY A 308 8.79 -1.79 17.40
CA GLY A 308 8.34 -2.09 16.03
C GLY A 308 7.84 -0.85 15.30
N LEU A 309 7.03 -0.01 15.95
CA LEU A 309 6.57 1.26 15.39
C LEU A 309 7.74 2.21 15.06
N GLU A 310 8.72 2.32 15.97
CA GLU A 310 9.90 3.17 15.79
C GLU A 310 10.80 2.71 14.62
N LYS A 311 10.89 1.39 14.39
CA LYS A 311 11.68 0.79 13.32
C LYS A 311 11.02 0.89 11.95
N PHE A 312 9.75 1.23 11.89
CA PHE A 312 9.06 1.39 10.62
C PHE A 312 9.59 2.59 9.84
N SER A 313 10.07 2.35 8.64
CA SER A 313 10.67 3.35 7.73
C SER A 313 9.88 3.57 6.43
N GLY A 314 8.65 3.05 6.37
CA GLY A 314 7.81 3.10 5.17
C GLY A 314 7.95 1.86 4.28
N GLY A 315 7.36 1.96 3.11
CA GLY A 315 7.41 0.94 2.06
C GLY A 315 7.80 1.54 0.72
N LYS A 316 8.05 0.66 -0.25
CA LYS A 316 8.32 1.08 -1.64
C LYS A 316 7.19 1.96 -2.15
N ARG A 317 7.54 3.14 -2.66
CA ARG A 317 6.60 4.14 -3.13
C ARG A 317 5.56 4.59 -2.07
N ARG A 318 5.91 4.56 -0.78
CA ARG A 318 5.11 5.09 0.35
C ARG A 318 5.99 6.04 1.14
N SER A 319 6.02 7.31 0.72
CA SER A 319 6.96 8.32 1.23
C SER A 319 8.42 7.84 1.17
N GLU A 320 8.76 7.05 0.15
CA GLU A 320 10.08 6.45 -0.04
C GLU A 320 11.13 7.53 -0.33
N ILE A 321 12.15 7.65 0.49
CA ILE A 321 13.26 8.55 0.23
C ILE A 321 14.20 7.90 -0.80
N LEU A 322 14.16 8.39 -2.05
CA LEU A 322 15.02 7.90 -3.14
C LEU A 322 16.48 8.32 -2.96
N GLY A 323 16.69 9.51 -2.37
CA GLY A 323 18.04 10.03 -2.16
C GLY A 323 18.07 11.49 -1.75
N ARG A 324 19.28 12.02 -1.66
CA ARG A 324 19.57 13.40 -1.27
C ARG A 324 20.63 14.00 -2.18
N ALA A 325 20.48 15.28 -2.51
CA ALA A 325 21.45 16.05 -3.29
C ALA A 325 21.58 17.49 -2.73
N LYS A 326 22.44 18.28 -3.36
CA LYS A 326 22.52 19.73 -3.17
C LYS A 326 22.57 20.39 -4.52
N ASN A 327 22.04 21.62 -4.63
CA ASN A 327 22.23 22.42 -5.83
C ASN A 327 23.49 23.33 -5.74
N SER A 328 23.77 24.06 -6.80
CA SER A 328 24.93 24.99 -6.87
C SER A 328 24.89 26.13 -5.85
N HIS A 329 23.74 26.42 -5.28
CA HIS A 329 23.55 27.40 -4.22
C HIS A 329 23.72 26.84 -2.80
N GLY A 330 23.95 25.50 -2.68
CA GLY A 330 24.10 24.80 -1.42
C GLY A 330 22.77 24.37 -0.78
N ASP A 331 21.64 24.61 -1.44
CA ASP A 331 20.33 24.17 -0.94
C ASP A 331 20.24 22.64 -0.97
N LYS A 332 19.83 22.06 0.16
CA LYS A 332 19.64 20.62 0.28
C LYS A 332 18.34 20.18 -0.41
N ILE A 333 18.38 19.07 -1.13
CA ILE A 333 17.23 18.51 -1.82
C ILE A 333 17.02 17.09 -1.30
N ILE A 334 15.80 16.78 -0.90
CA ILE A 334 15.34 15.41 -0.58
C ILE A 334 14.43 14.96 -1.72
N PHE A 335 14.66 13.78 -2.26
CA PHE A 335 13.85 13.15 -3.30
C PHE A 335 12.99 12.07 -2.69
N ILE A 336 11.68 12.15 -2.93
CA ILE A 336 10.69 11.19 -2.43
C ILE A 336 9.87 10.65 -3.60
N ASP A 337 9.52 9.37 -3.52
CA ASP A 337 8.50 8.75 -4.38
C ASP A 337 7.31 8.29 -3.54
N ASP A 338 6.09 8.63 -4.00
CA ASP A 338 4.85 8.28 -3.32
C ASP A 338 3.78 7.79 -4.31
N TYR A 339 3.09 6.73 -3.92
CA TYR A 339 2.05 6.11 -4.74
C TYR A 339 0.69 6.83 -4.68
N GLY A 340 0.58 7.95 -3.98
CA GLY A 340 -0.64 8.74 -3.81
C GLY A 340 -1.26 9.09 -5.16
N HIS A 341 -2.40 8.48 -5.49
CA HIS A 341 -3.08 8.61 -6.77
C HIS A 341 -4.59 8.89 -6.64
N HIS A 342 -5.04 9.21 -5.44
CA HIS A 342 -6.40 9.66 -5.14
C HIS A 342 -6.35 11.05 -4.49
N PRO A 343 -7.30 11.98 -4.75
CA PRO A 343 -7.28 13.33 -4.21
C PRO A 343 -7.10 13.40 -2.69
N THR A 344 -7.79 12.52 -1.94
CA THR A 344 -7.65 12.42 -0.49
C THR A 344 -6.22 12.06 -0.08
N ALA A 345 -5.62 11.06 -0.74
CA ALA A 345 -4.25 10.64 -0.46
C ALA A 345 -3.24 11.76 -0.78
N ILE A 346 -3.38 12.44 -1.92
CA ILE A 346 -2.50 13.56 -2.31
C ILE A 346 -2.54 14.65 -1.23
N ARG A 347 -3.74 15.09 -0.84
CA ARG A 347 -3.93 16.16 0.13
C ARG A 347 -3.33 15.82 1.49
N THR A 348 -3.62 14.62 2.00
CA THR A 348 -3.13 14.18 3.33
C THR A 348 -1.62 13.97 3.34
N THR A 349 -1.04 13.39 2.29
CA THR A 349 0.40 13.19 2.16
C THR A 349 1.15 14.52 2.06
N LEU A 350 0.70 15.45 1.22
CA LEU A 350 1.34 16.77 1.09
C LEU A 350 1.25 17.60 2.37
N ALA A 351 0.12 17.55 3.08
CA ALA A 351 -0.01 18.18 4.39
C ALA A 351 0.99 17.59 5.39
N GLY A 352 1.13 16.26 5.41
CA GLY A 352 2.11 15.56 6.23
C GLY A 352 3.56 15.94 5.89
N TYR A 353 3.88 16.08 4.60
CA TYR A 353 5.22 16.51 4.18
C TYR A 353 5.54 17.94 4.63
N LYS A 354 4.58 18.84 4.57
CA LYS A 354 4.75 20.22 5.01
C LYS A 354 5.09 20.33 6.50
N GLU A 355 4.52 19.49 7.31
CA GLU A 355 4.82 19.40 8.75
C GLU A 355 6.15 18.69 9.01
N PHE A 356 6.35 17.52 8.40
CA PHE A 356 7.49 16.63 8.68
C PHE A 356 8.81 17.15 8.10
N PHE A 357 8.77 17.73 6.92
CA PHE A 357 9.90 18.35 6.22
C PHE A 357 9.80 19.88 6.26
N SER A 358 9.52 20.42 7.42
CA SER A 358 9.25 21.85 7.61
C SER A 358 10.30 22.77 6.96
N GLN A 359 9.84 23.93 6.48
CA GLN A 359 10.68 24.96 5.87
C GLN A 359 11.42 24.50 4.59
N ARG A 360 10.84 23.52 3.86
CA ARG A 360 11.29 23.11 2.52
C ARG A 360 10.29 23.53 1.48
N LYS A 361 10.79 23.97 0.32
CA LYS A 361 9.97 24.20 -0.86
C LYS A 361 9.55 22.86 -1.47
N ILE A 362 8.25 22.58 -1.46
CA ILE A 362 7.70 21.31 -1.96
C ILE A 362 7.40 21.43 -3.45
N VAL A 363 8.11 20.66 -4.26
CA VAL A 363 7.91 20.54 -5.71
C VAL A 363 7.37 19.14 -6.00
N VAL A 364 6.18 19.06 -6.58
CA VAL A 364 5.50 17.80 -6.88
C VAL A 364 5.51 17.57 -8.38
N ASP A 365 5.93 16.39 -8.82
CA ASP A 365 5.69 15.85 -10.15
C ASP A 365 4.58 14.80 -10.04
N PHE A 366 3.42 15.08 -10.63
CA PHE A 366 2.21 14.28 -10.47
C PHE A 366 1.77 13.63 -11.77
N MET A 367 1.53 12.31 -11.70
CA MET A 367 0.94 11.52 -12.77
C MET A 367 -0.37 10.89 -12.33
N SER A 368 -1.50 11.35 -12.88
CA SER A 368 -2.78 10.73 -12.59
C SER A 368 -2.86 9.31 -13.17
N HIS A 369 -3.57 8.43 -12.50
CA HIS A 369 -3.72 7.03 -12.89
C HIS A 369 -5.18 6.72 -13.24
N THR A 370 -5.40 6.24 -14.44
CA THR A 370 -6.60 5.96 -15.21
C THR A 370 -7.41 7.19 -15.61
N TYR A 371 -7.93 7.14 -16.83
CA TYR A 371 -8.79 8.20 -17.38
C TYR A 371 -10.11 8.26 -16.64
N SER A 372 -10.73 7.09 -16.35
CA SER A 372 -12.01 7.00 -15.67
C SER A 372 -11.99 7.64 -14.26
N ARG A 373 -10.94 7.33 -13.45
CA ARG A 373 -10.77 7.96 -12.14
C ARG A 373 -10.52 9.46 -12.25
N THR A 374 -9.66 9.86 -13.19
CA THR A 374 -9.32 11.28 -13.37
C THR A 374 -10.55 12.08 -13.78
N GLU A 375 -11.39 11.55 -14.68
CA GLU A 375 -12.63 12.19 -15.10
C GLU A 375 -13.65 12.29 -13.96
N ALA A 376 -13.87 11.20 -13.23
CA ALA A 376 -14.82 11.17 -12.12
C ALA A 376 -14.45 12.09 -10.93
N LEU A 377 -13.15 12.30 -10.69
CA LEU A 377 -12.63 13.08 -9.56
C LEU A 377 -11.87 14.34 -9.99
N LEU A 378 -12.13 14.87 -11.18
CA LEU A 378 -11.34 15.94 -11.80
C LEU A 378 -11.24 17.19 -10.94
N ASP A 379 -12.37 17.66 -10.40
CA ASP A 379 -12.43 18.84 -9.53
C ASP A 379 -11.71 18.62 -8.20
N ASP A 380 -11.80 17.41 -7.64
CA ASP A 380 -11.12 17.04 -6.38
C ASP A 380 -9.61 16.94 -6.58
N PHE A 381 -9.16 16.39 -7.71
CA PHE A 381 -7.74 16.40 -8.10
C PHE A 381 -7.20 17.82 -8.21
N ALA A 382 -7.93 18.71 -8.91
CA ALA A 382 -7.51 20.09 -9.11
C ALA A 382 -7.28 20.86 -7.79
N LYS A 383 -8.00 20.50 -6.73
CA LYS A 383 -7.92 21.10 -5.39
C LYS A 383 -6.95 20.39 -4.44
N SER A 384 -6.38 19.24 -4.83
CA SER A 384 -5.62 18.38 -3.90
C SER A 384 -4.19 18.83 -3.64
N PHE A 385 -3.66 19.80 -4.39
CA PHE A 385 -2.25 20.19 -4.37
C PHE A 385 -1.92 21.37 -3.43
N GLU A 386 -2.81 21.78 -2.56
CA GLU A 386 -2.63 22.94 -1.66
C GLU A 386 -1.34 22.86 -0.81
N GLY A 387 -0.89 21.65 -0.48
CA GLY A 387 0.34 21.44 0.28
C GLY A 387 1.65 21.64 -0.50
N ALA A 388 1.60 21.74 -1.83
CA ALA A 388 2.76 21.96 -2.69
C ALA A 388 3.04 23.45 -2.94
N ASP A 389 4.29 23.79 -3.27
CA ASP A 389 4.67 25.15 -3.71
C ASP A 389 4.75 25.25 -5.25
N THR A 390 5.05 24.14 -5.92
CA THR A 390 5.05 24.00 -7.38
C THR A 390 4.55 22.61 -7.76
N VAL A 391 3.70 22.53 -8.78
CA VAL A 391 3.14 21.28 -9.28
C VAL A 391 3.47 21.11 -10.76
N ILE A 392 4.10 20.00 -11.13
CA ILE A 392 4.30 19.55 -12.50
C ILE A 392 3.30 18.42 -12.74
N ILE A 393 2.43 18.55 -13.72
CA ILE A 393 1.43 17.54 -14.08
C ILE A 393 1.84 16.90 -15.39
N ASN A 394 1.89 15.54 -15.40
CA ASN A 394 2.21 14.76 -16.58
C ASN A 394 0.93 14.34 -17.35
N LYS A 395 1.10 13.59 -18.44
CA LYS A 395 0.00 12.86 -19.07
C LYS A 395 -0.63 11.88 -18.06
N ILE A 396 -1.89 11.50 -18.33
CA ILE A 396 -2.56 10.46 -17.54
C ILE A 396 -1.94 9.10 -17.89
N TYR A 397 -1.66 8.29 -16.89
CA TYR A 397 -1.26 6.89 -17.08
C TYR A 397 -2.47 6.04 -17.44
N ALA A 398 -2.59 5.64 -18.68
CA ALA A 398 -3.57 4.65 -19.10
C ALA A 398 -3.16 3.28 -18.56
N SER A 399 -4.00 2.66 -17.76
CA SER A 399 -3.77 1.26 -17.42
C SER A 399 -3.93 0.41 -18.68
N ALA A 400 -3.41 -0.82 -18.70
CA ALA A 400 -3.60 -1.78 -19.80
C ALA A 400 -5.10 -2.08 -20.11
N ARG A 401 -6.03 -1.49 -19.36
CA ARG A 401 -7.48 -1.70 -19.41
C ARG A 401 -8.24 -0.56 -20.08
N GLU A 402 -7.61 0.61 -20.29
CA GLU A 402 -8.25 1.81 -20.83
C GLU A 402 -7.57 2.25 -22.13
N ALA A 403 -8.38 2.59 -23.15
CA ALA A 403 -7.89 3.21 -24.37
C ALA A 403 -7.79 4.73 -24.21
N GLU A 404 -6.68 5.35 -24.62
CA GLU A 404 -6.46 6.79 -24.55
C GLU A 404 -7.51 7.58 -25.36
N GLU A 405 -7.95 7.03 -26.50
CA GLU A 405 -8.87 7.67 -27.44
C GLU A 405 -10.32 7.80 -26.95
N SER A 406 -10.68 7.14 -25.85
CA SER A 406 -12.05 7.18 -25.29
C SER A 406 -12.24 8.17 -24.15
N ALA A 407 -11.19 8.91 -23.75
CA ALA A 407 -11.23 9.80 -22.58
C ALA A 407 -11.52 11.26 -22.95
N ASN A 408 -12.46 11.88 -22.23
CA ASN A 408 -12.75 13.32 -22.32
C ASN A 408 -11.85 14.16 -21.38
N VAL A 409 -10.79 13.58 -20.83
CA VAL A 409 -9.88 14.18 -19.85
C VAL A 409 -8.44 13.96 -20.26
N SER A 410 -7.58 14.93 -19.93
CA SER A 410 -6.13 14.84 -20.14
C SER A 410 -5.36 15.49 -18.98
N GLY A 411 -4.07 15.20 -18.89
CA GLY A 411 -3.20 15.90 -17.93
C GLY A 411 -3.18 17.41 -18.15
N GLU A 412 -3.30 17.88 -19.37
CA GLU A 412 -3.39 19.32 -19.70
C GLU A 412 -4.69 19.95 -19.17
N ILE A 413 -5.83 19.26 -19.30
CA ILE A 413 -7.11 19.71 -18.74
C ILE A 413 -7.01 19.77 -17.21
N LEU A 414 -6.46 18.75 -16.58
CA LEU A 414 -6.24 18.74 -15.13
C LEU A 414 -5.32 19.89 -14.70
N ALA A 415 -4.21 20.13 -15.40
CA ALA A 415 -3.30 21.22 -15.10
C ALA A 415 -3.97 22.60 -15.24
N SER A 416 -4.75 22.79 -16.31
CA SER A 416 -5.53 24.02 -16.52
C SER A 416 -6.54 24.26 -15.40
N LEU A 417 -7.21 23.21 -14.93
CA LEU A 417 -8.18 23.32 -13.84
C LEU A 417 -7.46 23.56 -12.50
N ALA A 418 -6.38 22.84 -12.21
CA ALA A 418 -5.57 23.01 -11.00
C ALA A 418 -4.98 24.41 -10.88
N SER A 419 -4.65 25.08 -12.00
CA SER A 419 -4.16 26.47 -12.03
C SER A 419 -5.18 27.49 -11.51
N LYS A 420 -6.47 27.11 -11.36
CA LYS A 420 -7.47 27.98 -10.72
C LYS A 420 -7.37 27.96 -9.18
N TYR A 421 -6.78 26.93 -8.63
CA TYR A 421 -6.66 26.72 -7.18
C TYR A 421 -5.23 26.82 -6.66
N HIS A 422 -4.23 26.64 -7.54
CA HIS A 422 -2.82 26.63 -7.20
C HIS A 422 -2.02 27.62 -8.08
N LYS A 423 -1.07 28.37 -7.47
CA LYS A 423 -0.37 29.50 -8.13
C LYS A 423 0.68 29.09 -9.16
N ASP A 424 1.32 27.93 -9.00
CA ASP A 424 2.42 27.47 -9.88
C ASP A 424 2.15 26.01 -10.31
N VAL A 425 1.40 25.88 -11.40
CA VAL A 425 1.09 24.58 -12.04
C VAL A 425 1.68 24.59 -13.45
N ARG A 426 2.39 23.54 -13.80
CA ARG A 426 3.07 23.39 -15.09
C ARG A 426 2.68 22.04 -15.71
N TYR A 427 2.19 22.06 -16.95
CA TYR A 427 1.95 20.82 -17.70
C TYR A 427 3.21 20.41 -18.45
N LYS A 428 3.65 19.18 -18.25
CA LYS A 428 4.76 18.54 -18.97
C LYS A 428 4.34 17.12 -19.35
N LYS A 429 4.06 16.91 -20.62
CA LYS A 429 3.48 15.66 -21.10
C LYS A 429 4.42 14.48 -20.89
N GLU A 430 5.66 14.62 -21.33
CA GLU A 430 6.64 13.54 -21.33
C GLU A 430 7.61 13.65 -20.14
N PHE A 431 8.18 12.52 -19.72
CA PHE A 431 9.04 12.45 -18.53
C PHE A 431 10.32 13.27 -18.69
N GLU A 432 10.89 13.31 -19.88
CA GLU A 432 12.09 14.10 -20.18
C GLU A 432 11.81 15.61 -20.02
N GLU A 433 10.63 16.07 -20.42
CA GLU A 433 10.19 17.45 -20.24
C GLU A 433 9.98 17.78 -18.76
N ALA A 434 9.36 16.84 -18.02
CA ALA A 434 9.12 16.96 -16.58
C ALA A 434 10.44 16.97 -15.80
N ALA A 435 11.37 16.08 -16.14
CA ALA A 435 12.70 16.02 -15.53
C ALA A 435 13.50 17.31 -15.78
N SER A 436 13.49 17.83 -17.02
CA SER A 436 14.15 19.10 -17.36
C SER A 436 13.55 20.29 -16.61
N GLU A 437 12.22 20.32 -16.45
CA GLU A 437 11.54 21.37 -15.70
C GLU A 437 11.84 21.27 -14.20
N ALA A 438 11.82 20.07 -13.64
CA ALA A 438 12.18 19.83 -12.24
C ALA A 438 13.63 20.24 -11.95
N GLU A 439 14.59 19.83 -12.81
CA GLU A 439 16.00 20.21 -12.71
C GLU A 439 16.16 21.74 -12.72
N LYS A 440 15.47 22.44 -13.63
CA LYS A 440 15.48 23.91 -13.71
C LYS A 440 14.99 24.56 -12.42
N ILE A 441 13.91 24.05 -11.81
CA ILE A 441 13.38 24.56 -10.55
C ILE A 441 14.36 24.32 -9.41
N LEU A 442 14.84 23.08 -9.28
CA LEU A 442 15.71 22.65 -8.18
C LEU A 442 17.11 23.25 -8.25
N SER A 443 17.56 23.70 -9.43
CA SER A 443 18.83 24.42 -9.63
C SER A 443 18.76 25.90 -9.20
N GLN A 444 17.58 26.44 -8.93
CA GLN A 444 17.42 27.79 -8.40
C GLN A 444 17.66 27.82 -6.89
N LYS A 445 17.87 29.03 -6.33
CA LYS A 445 17.87 29.20 -4.88
C LYS A 445 16.46 29.03 -4.33
N ALA A 446 16.30 28.24 -3.26
CA ALA A 446 14.98 27.89 -2.71
C ALA A 446 14.16 29.09 -2.22
N GLY A 447 14.84 30.14 -1.73
CA GLY A 447 14.22 31.33 -1.15
C GLY A 447 14.47 31.41 0.37
N ALA A 448 14.38 32.61 0.92
CA ALA A 448 14.65 32.85 2.33
C ALA A 448 13.61 32.17 3.26
N GLU A 449 12.39 31.96 2.75
CA GLU A 449 11.30 31.27 3.43
C GLU A 449 11.51 29.76 3.52
N PHE A 450 12.45 29.20 2.74
CA PHE A 450 12.76 27.78 2.69
C PHE A 450 14.22 27.47 3.07
N PRO A 451 14.67 27.80 4.29
CA PRO A 451 16.07 27.64 4.71
C PRO A 451 16.57 26.20 4.70
N ASN A 452 15.66 25.23 4.69
CA ASN A 452 15.99 23.81 4.60
C ASN A 452 16.10 23.28 3.16
N GLY A 453 15.91 24.15 2.14
CA GLY A 453 16.02 23.82 0.72
C GLY A 453 14.74 23.19 0.15
N TYR A 454 14.88 22.13 -0.63
CA TYR A 454 13.77 21.53 -1.39
C TYR A 454 13.35 20.16 -0.87
N LEU A 455 12.07 19.86 -1.10
CA LEU A 455 11.52 18.51 -1.13
C LEU A 455 10.96 18.27 -2.55
N PHE A 456 11.54 17.36 -3.30
CA PHE A 456 11.03 16.95 -4.61
C PHE A 456 10.30 15.64 -4.48
N VAL A 457 9.06 15.60 -4.93
CA VAL A 457 8.16 14.45 -4.76
C VAL A 457 7.66 14.00 -6.13
N THR A 458 7.94 12.77 -6.53
CA THR A 458 7.18 12.09 -7.59
C THR A 458 5.97 11.42 -6.96
N MET A 459 4.77 11.70 -7.47
CA MET A 459 3.52 11.24 -6.87
C MET A 459 2.57 10.68 -7.92
N GLY A 460 2.05 9.47 -7.66
CA GLY A 460 1.10 8.78 -8.54
C GLY A 460 1.35 7.29 -8.70
N ALA A 461 0.39 6.57 -9.26
CA ALA A 461 0.50 5.12 -9.47
C ALA A 461 1.17 4.73 -10.80
N GLY A 462 1.54 5.71 -11.62
CA GLY A 462 2.22 5.51 -12.90
C GLY A 462 3.75 5.46 -12.79
N ASP A 463 4.40 5.67 -13.91
CA ASP A 463 5.86 5.52 -14.09
C ASP A 463 6.67 6.80 -13.80
N ASN A 464 6.02 7.85 -13.33
CA ASN A 464 6.68 9.14 -13.06
C ASN A 464 7.76 9.08 -11.95
N TRP A 465 7.84 7.99 -11.19
CA TRP A 465 8.99 7.73 -10.31
C TRP A 465 10.32 7.77 -11.08
N LYS A 466 10.30 7.49 -12.40
CA LYS A 466 11.46 7.60 -13.31
C LYS A 466 11.99 9.05 -13.37
N VAL A 467 11.11 10.04 -13.32
CA VAL A 467 11.47 11.46 -13.26
C VAL A 467 12.30 11.76 -12.02
N GLY A 468 11.86 11.29 -10.85
CA GLY A 468 12.58 11.46 -9.59
C GLY A 468 13.97 10.86 -9.61
N LYS A 469 14.09 9.65 -10.15
CA LYS A 469 15.37 8.93 -10.28
C LYS A 469 16.31 9.65 -11.23
N GLU A 470 15.85 10.05 -12.42
CA GLU A 470 16.64 10.74 -13.43
C GLU A 470 17.19 12.08 -12.89
N VAL A 471 16.34 12.90 -12.26
CA VAL A 471 16.74 14.20 -11.71
C VAL A 471 17.75 14.01 -10.57
N LEU A 472 17.54 13.02 -9.68
CA LEU A 472 18.47 12.68 -8.61
C LEU A 472 19.86 12.31 -9.16
N GLU A 473 19.93 11.42 -10.15
CA GLU A 473 21.19 10.99 -10.78
C GLU A 473 21.92 12.18 -11.40
N LYS A 474 21.24 13.05 -12.14
CA LYS A 474 21.81 14.28 -12.71
C LYS A 474 22.36 15.22 -11.65
N MET A 475 21.62 15.42 -10.55
CA MET A 475 22.03 16.32 -9.48
C MET A 475 23.14 15.74 -8.58
N GLN A 476 23.34 14.42 -8.53
CA GLN A 476 24.45 13.78 -7.84
C GLN A 476 25.73 13.80 -8.67
N THR A 477 25.64 13.73 -10.00
CA THR A 477 26.80 13.75 -10.90
C THR A 477 27.32 15.15 -11.19
N ALA A 478 26.54 16.20 -10.89
CA ALA A 478 26.92 17.59 -11.11
C ALA A 478 27.83 18.17 -9.99
N PHE A 479 28.10 17.41 -8.93
CA PHE A 479 28.92 17.75 -7.77
C PHE A 479 29.80 16.56 -7.34
#